data_5027f442606b5fc47d17d4d4429ae75b
#
_entry.id   5027f442606b5fc47d17d4d4429ae75b
#
_cell.length_a   1.000
_cell.length_b   1.000
_cell.length_c   1.000
_cell.angle_alpha   90.00
_cell.angle_beta   90.00
_cell.angle_gamma   90.00
#
_symmetry.space_group_name_H-M   'P 1'
#
loop_
_entity.id
_entity.type
_entity.pdbx_description
1 polymer ?
#
loop_
_entity_poly.entity_id
_entity_poly.type
_entity_poly.pdbx_seq_one_letter_code
_entity_poly.pdbx_strand_id
1 'polypeptide(L)'
;MRSAVCRRLGLRNDGELDAIDRKLLALLQANARASFTALARGAGLSRTAIQERMARLERDGTILGYSARLADRPKAPATRAVLSLRIRTRPCATVLDRFRHWPEIVACYSLAGPVDAMLIVETQDAPALSRLVDRLSAVPGVGEIETAPILAESAGSS
;
A
#
# COMPACT_ATOMS: atom_id res chain seq x y z
N MET A 1 -15.90 3.50 21.20
CA MET A 1 -16.04 2.75 19.95
C MET A 1 -15.43 3.42 18.70
N ARG A 2 -14.60 4.46 18.81
CA ARG A 2 -13.94 5.16 17.65
C ARG A 2 -12.56 4.60 17.24
N SER A 3 -11.92 3.80 18.11
CA SER A 3 -10.52 3.37 17.94
C SER A 3 -10.28 2.23 16.93
N ALA A 4 -11.27 1.38 16.65
CA ALA A 4 -11.09 0.19 15.82
C ALA A 4 -11.25 0.47 14.30
N VAL A 5 -12.03 1.48 13.93
CA VAL A 5 -12.28 1.86 12.53
C VAL A 5 -11.10 2.63 11.95
N CYS A 6 -10.43 3.46 12.77
CA CYS A 6 -9.26 4.25 12.36
C CYS A 6 -8.05 3.38 11.96
N ARG A 7 -7.88 2.22 12.62
CA ARG A 7 -6.77 1.28 12.32
C ARG A 7 -6.90 0.58 10.97
N ARG A 8 -8.13 0.42 10.44
CA ARG A 8 -8.38 -0.23 9.13
C ARG A 8 -8.20 0.71 7.94
N LEU A 9 -8.25 2.01 8.14
CA LEU A 9 -8.16 3.02 7.07
C LEU A 9 -6.78 3.67 6.97
N GLY A 10 -5.78 3.23 7.76
CA GLY A 10 -4.43 3.83 7.75
C GLY A 10 -4.41 5.30 8.18
N LEU A 11 -5.50 5.83 8.76
CA LEU A 11 -5.56 7.17 9.31
C LEU A 11 -4.79 7.18 10.63
N ARG A 12 -3.61 7.75 10.58
CA ARG A 12 -2.71 7.89 11.72
C ARG A 12 -3.29 8.90 12.71
N ASN A 13 -3.15 8.61 13.96
CA ASN A 13 -3.45 9.54 15.05
C ASN A 13 -2.28 10.55 15.14
N ASP A 14 -2.26 11.55 14.27
CA ASP A 14 -1.21 12.58 14.22
C ASP A 14 -1.22 13.48 15.49
N GLY A 15 -2.15 13.26 16.41
CA GLY A 15 -2.32 14.04 17.62
C GLY A 15 -1.31 13.78 18.74
N GLU A 16 -0.57 12.66 18.69
CA GLU A 16 0.37 12.26 19.75
C GLU A 16 1.85 12.41 19.40
N LEU A 17 2.19 12.78 18.13
CA LEU A 17 3.57 12.95 17.70
C LEU A 17 4.07 14.36 18.01
N ASP A 18 5.14 14.45 18.80
CA ASP A 18 5.81 15.72 19.03
C ASP A 18 6.67 16.17 17.81
N ALA A 19 7.20 17.38 17.85
CA ALA A 19 8.03 17.92 16.76
C ALA A 19 9.30 17.09 16.52
N ILE A 20 9.84 16.49 17.58
CA ILE A 20 11.04 15.66 17.53
C ILE A 20 10.70 14.31 16.89
N ASP A 21 9.55 13.71 17.23
CA ASP A 21 9.09 12.46 16.62
C ASP A 21 8.89 12.63 15.11
N ARG A 22 8.26 13.72 14.68
CA ARG A 22 8.10 14.04 13.25
C ARG A 22 9.44 14.18 12.54
N LYS A 23 10.40 14.86 13.17
CA LYS A 23 11.75 15.01 12.63
C LYS A 23 12.49 13.68 12.55
N LEU A 24 12.35 12.82 13.55
CA LEU A 24 12.92 11.47 13.59
C LEU A 24 12.36 10.59 12.47
N LEU A 25 11.03 10.61 12.28
CA LEU A 25 10.36 9.88 11.20
C LEU A 25 10.81 10.36 9.82
N ALA A 26 10.97 11.68 9.62
CA ALA A 26 11.49 12.22 8.36
C ALA A 26 12.92 11.75 8.06
N LEU A 27 13.80 11.71 9.08
CA LEU A 27 15.17 11.19 8.93
C LEU A 27 15.17 9.69 8.56
N LEU A 28 14.26 8.91 9.15
CA LEU A 28 14.12 7.48 8.84
C LEU A 28 13.52 7.23 7.46
N GLN A 29 12.57 8.06 7.02
CA GLN A 29 12.03 8.00 5.66
C GLN A 29 13.09 8.28 4.60
N ALA A 30 14.01 9.23 4.89
CA ALA A 30 15.14 9.52 4.02
C ALA A 30 16.19 8.38 4.03
N ASN A 31 16.46 7.79 5.19
CA ASN A 31 17.39 6.69 5.35
C ASN A 31 16.99 5.76 6.51
N ALA A 32 16.28 4.69 6.19
CA ALA A 32 15.86 3.67 7.16
C ALA A 32 17.02 2.92 7.85
N ARG A 33 18.26 3.03 7.32
CA ARG A 33 19.47 2.43 7.90
C ARG A 33 20.33 3.43 8.68
N ALA A 34 19.81 4.63 8.96
CA ALA A 34 20.54 5.62 9.76
C ALA A 34 20.87 5.05 11.15
N SER A 35 22.11 5.19 11.59
CA SER A 35 22.50 4.77 12.93
C SER A 35 21.85 5.65 13.99
N PHE A 36 21.65 5.10 15.20
CA PHE A 36 21.14 5.89 16.33
C PHE A 36 21.98 7.13 16.60
N THR A 37 23.29 7.07 16.36
CA THR A 37 24.19 8.24 16.50
C THR A 37 23.89 9.29 15.44
N ALA A 38 23.60 8.90 14.19
CA ALA A 38 23.25 9.82 13.13
C ALA A 38 21.86 10.46 13.40
N LEU A 39 20.90 9.67 13.85
CA LEU A 39 19.56 10.14 14.24
C LEU A 39 19.63 11.10 15.44
N ALA A 40 20.46 10.79 16.44
CA ALA A 40 20.69 11.65 17.61
C ALA A 40 21.23 13.02 17.22
N ARG A 41 22.23 13.04 16.35
CA ARG A 41 22.79 14.27 15.81
C ARG A 41 21.75 15.05 15.01
N GLY A 42 20.99 14.37 14.13
CA GLY A 42 19.96 15.01 13.32
C GLY A 42 18.81 15.57 14.13
N ALA A 43 18.40 14.89 15.21
CA ALA A 43 17.30 15.31 16.08
C ALA A 43 17.72 16.25 17.21
N GLY A 44 19.02 16.39 17.50
CA GLY A 44 19.53 17.20 18.61
C GLY A 44 19.31 16.55 19.98
N LEU A 45 19.35 15.22 20.07
CA LEU A 45 19.11 14.44 21.29
C LEU A 45 20.25 13.48 21.59
N SER A 46 20.24 12.89 22.81
CA SER A 46 21.13 11.80 23.17
C SER A 46 20.74 10.51 22.42
N ARG A 47 21.70 9.59 22.26
CA ARG A 47 21.46 8.28 21.66
C ARG A 47 20.41 7.48 22.42
N THR A 48 20.43 7.52 23.76
CA THR A 48 19.47 6.83 24.62
C THR A 48 18.05 7.37 24.40
N ALA A 49 17.89 8.69 24.37
CA ALA A 49 16.58 9.31 24.10
C ALA A 49 16.01 8.93 22.71
N ILE A 50 16.87 8.78 21.69
CA ILE A 50 16.44 8.28 20.37
C ILE A 50 16.01 6.82 20.44
N GLN A 51 16.75 5.96 21.15
CA GLN A 51 16.38 4.54 21.29
C GLN A 51 15.02 4.38 21.98
N GLU A 52 14.77 5.13 23.06
CA GLU A 52 13.49 5.10 23.77
C GLU A 52 12.32 5.57 22.88
N ARG A 53 12.51 6.65 22.13
CA ARG A 53 11.50 7.17 21.19
C ARG A 53 11.21 6.18 20.06
N MET A 54 12.26 5.60 19.47
CA MET A 54 12.11 4.59 18.42
C MET A 54 11.30 3.39 18.92
N ALA A 55 11.69 2.83 20.08
CA ALA A 55 10.98 1.72 20.67
C ALA A 55 9.51 2.03 21.00
N ARG A 56 9.21 3.29 21.38
CA ARG A 56 7.84 3.74 21.57
C ARG A 56 7.08 3.79 20.25
N LEU A 57 7.64 4.44 19.21
CA LEU A 57 7.00 4.58 17.89
C LEU A 57 6.74 3.22 17.22
N GLU A 58 7.61 2.24 17.43
CA GLU A 58 7.42 0.86 16.97
C GLU A 58 6.31 0.15 17.76
N ARG A 59 6.33 0.22 19.08
CA ARG A 59 5.32 -0.39 19.96
C ARG A 59 3.93 0.19 19.73
N ASP A 60 3.84 1.52 19.52
CA ASP A 60 2.56 2.22 19.28
C ASP A 60 2.06 2.01 17.83
N GLY A 61 2.83 1.29 16.99
CA GLY A 61 2.46 1.01 15.61
C GLY A 61 2.54 2.23 14.69
N THR A 62 3.23 3.30 15.08
CA THR A 62 3.54 4.44 14.22
C THR A 62 4.59 4.03 13.18
N ILE A 63 5.60 3.26 13.59
CA ILE A 63 6.52 2.58 12.68
C ILE A 63 6.05 1.13 12.55
N LEU A 64 5.59 0.77 11.36
CA LEU A 64 5.11 -0.58 11.05
C LEU A 64 6.24 -1.54 10.67
N GLY A 65 7.40 -1.01 10.30
CA GLY A 65 8.54 -1.78 9.85
C GLY A 65 9.50 -0.96 8.99
N TYR A 66 10.55 -1.62 8.54
CA TYR A 66 11.57 -1.04 7.67
C TYR A 66 11.65 -1.88 6.40
N SER A 67 11.69 -1.22 5.23
CA SER A 67 11.78 -1.89 3.94
C SER A 67 13.01 -1.40 3.16
N ALA A 68 13.62 -2.29 2.38
CA ALA A 68 14.67 -1.92 1.45
C ALA A 68 14.05 -1.60 0.08
N ARG A 69 14.43 -0.48 -0.51
CA ARG A 69 14.20 -0.23 -1.94
C ARG A 69 15.30 -0.96 -2.70
N LEU A 70 14.92 -1.99 -3.43
CA LEU A 70 15.85 -2.71 -4.31
C LEU A 70 15.91 -1.98 -5.64
N ALA A 71 17.11 -1.92 -6.24
CA ALA A 71 17.20 -1.52 -7.64
C ALA A 71 16.33 -2.48 -8.46
N ASP A 72 15.53 -1.93 -9.35
CA ASP A 72 14.73 -2.75 -10.25
C ASP A 72 15.67 -3.72 -10.97
N ARG A 73 15.60 -4.99 -10.57
CA ARG A 73 16.07 -6.02 -11.49
C ARG A 73 15.21 -5.86 -12.73
N PRO A 74 15.79 -5.96 -13.95
CA PRO A 74 14.97 -6.01 -15.14
C PRO A 74 13.95 -7.14 -14.91
N LYS A 75 12.75 -6.78 -14.49
CA LYS A 75 11.62 -7.69 -14.47
C LYS A 75 11.45 -8.15 -15.90
N ALA A 76 11.27 -9.46 -16.09
CA ALA A 76 10.71 -9.93 -17.36
C ALA A 76 9.52 -9.03 -17.71
N PRO A 77 9.33 -8.69 -18.99
CA PRO A 77 8.28 -7.77 -19.39
C PRO A 77 6.95 -8.22 -18.77
N ALA A 78 6.47 -7.45 -17.81
CA ALA A 78 5.24 -7.74 -17.10
C ALA A 78 4.14 -6.91 -17.73
N THR A 79 3.00 -7.54 -17.97
CA THR A 79 1.81 -6.82 -18.42
C THR A 79 1.11 -6.25 -17.19
N ARG A 80 1.02 -4.92 -17.13
CA ARG A 80 0.23 -4.22 -16.10
C ARG A 80 -1.07 -3.72 -16.69
N ALA A 81 -2.13 -3.76 -15.90
CA ALA A 81 -3.43 -3.27 -16.31
C ALA A 81 -4.20 -2.67 -15.14
N VAL A 82 -5.13 -1.78 -15.48
CA VAL A 82 -6.20 -1.32 -14.60
C VAL A 82 -7.44 -2.13 -14.95
N LEU A 83 -8.07 -2.74 -13.95
CA LEU A 83 -9.36 -3.39 -14.10
C LEU A 83 -10.42 -2.60 -13.35
N SER A 84 -11.46 -2.18 -14.04
CA SER A 84 -12.64 -1.53 -13.45
C SER A 84 -13.76 -2.56 -13.31
N LEU A 85 -14.29 -2.73 -12.08
CA LEU A 85 -15.26 -3.78 -11.77
C LEU A 85 -16.59 -3.19 -11.34
N ARG A 86 -17.68 -3.80 -11.81
CA ARG A 86 -19.02 -3.66 -11.22
C ARG A 86 -19.31 -4.86 -10.32
N ILE A 87 -19.82 -4.60 -9.13
CA ILE A 87 -20.14 -5.64 -8.13
C ILE A 87 -21.66 -5.73 -8.01
N ARG A 88 -22.22 -6.91 -8.34
CA ARG A 88 -23.66 -7.15 -8.31
C ARG A 88 -24.21 -7.37 -6.90
N THR A 89 -23.37 -7.80 -5.97
CA THR A 89 -23.76 -8.16 -4.60
C THR A 89 -23.25 -7.17 -3.59
N ARG A 90 -24.07 -6.78 -2.65
CA ARG A 90 -23.71 -5.89 -1.54
C ARG A 90 -23.57 -6.68 -0.23
N PRO A 91 -22.67 -6.30 0.69
CA PRO A 91 -21.69 -5.22 0.55
C PRO A 91 -20.52 -5.62 -0.36
N CYS A 92 -20.00 -4.67 -1.15
CA CYS A 92 -18.90 -4.89 -2.09
C CYS A 92 -17.66 -5.51 -1.41
N ALA A 93 -17.35 -5.09 -0.18
CA ALA A 93 -16.19 -5.56 0.57
C ALA A 93 -16.14 -7.10 0.68
N THR A 94 -17.28 -7.76 0.86
CA THR A 94 -17.37 -9.23 0.94
C THR A 94 -16.95 -9.91 -0.35
N VAL A 95 -17.22 -9.27 -1.50
CA VAL A 95 -16.83 -9.80 -2.81
C VAL A 95 -15.33 -9.55 -3.03
N LEU A 96 -14.85 -8.33 -2.73
CA LEU A 96 -13.45 -7.94 -2.90
C LEU A 96 -12.51 -8.79 -2.01
N ASP A 97 -12.93 -9.15 -0.81
CA ASP A 97 -12.18 -9.99 0.12
C ASP A 97 -11.83 -11.38 -0.45
N ARG A 98 -12.55 -11.86 -1.46
CA ARG A 98 -12.32 -13.17 -2.08
C ARG A 98 -11.08 -13.21 -2.97
N PHE A 99 -10.68 -12.07 -3.53
CA PHE A 99 -9.60 -12.02 -4.51
C PHE A 99 -8.54 -10.94 -4.27
N ARG A 100 -8.77 -9.95 -3.41
CA ARG A 100 -7.80 -8.86 -3.15
C ARG A 100 -6.42 -9.34 -2.69
N HIS A 101 -6.30 -10.59 -2.26
CA HIS A 101 -5.04 -11.20 -1.83
C HIS A 101 -4.38 -12.05 -2.93
N TRP A 102 -4.92 -12.09 -4.13
CA TRP A 102 -4.29 -12.81 -5.22
C TRP A 102 -2.96 -12.15 -5.59
N PRO A 103 -1.92 -12.95 -5.89
CA PRO A 103 -0.57 -12.43 -6.11
C PRO A 103 -0.44 -11.48 -7.30
N GLU A 104 -1.35 -11.59 -8.26
CA GLU A 104 -1.39 -10.73 -9.43
C GLU A 104 -1.99 -9.34 -9.12
N ILE A 105 -2.65 -9.16 -7.96
CA ILE A 105 -3.31 -7.90 -7.58
C ILE A 105 -2.35 -7.05 -6.76
N VAL A 106 -1.84 -5.99 -7.36
CA VAL A 106 -0.93 -5.03 -6.73
C VAL A 106 -1.67 -4.07 -5.80
N ALA A 107 -2.86 -3.61 -6.22
CA ALA A 107 -3.71 -2.73 -5.41
C ALA A 107 -5.19 -2.98 -5.71
N CYS A 108 -6.03 -2.78 -4.70
CA CYS A 108 -7.48 -2.92 -4.79
C CYS A 108 -8.15 -1.74 -4.09
N TYR A 109 -8.93 -0.98 -4.84
CA TYR A 109 -9.68 0.19 -4.37
C TYR A 109 -11.18 -0.07 -4.45
N SER A 110 -11.92 0.22 -3.38
CA SER A 110 -13.38 0.31 -3.43
C SER A 110 -13.76 1.75 -3.73
N LEU A 111 -14.65 1.95 -4.68
CA LEU A 111 -15.01 3.26 -5.20
C LEU A 111 -16.50 3.54 -4.96
N ALA A 112 -16.84 4.83 -4.92
CA ALA A 112 -18.22 5.32 -4.98
C ALA A 112 -18.44 5.94 -6.36
N GLY A 113 -19.42 5.45 -7.11
CA GLY A 113 -19.70 5.98 -8.45
C GLY A 113 -20.15 4.90 -9.43
N PRO A 114 -19.93 5.11 -10.74
CA PRO A 114 -20.37 4.18 -11.78
C PRO A 114 -19.61 2.84 -11.78
N VAL A 115 -18.44 2.81 -11.12
CA VAL A 115 -17.60 1.63 -10.93
C VAL A 115 -17.50 1.37 -9.44
N ASP A 116 -17.62 0.11 -9.02
CA ASP A 116 -17.60 -0.28 -7.60
C ASP A 116 -16.20 -0.54 -7.07
N ALA A 117 -15.29 -0.98 -7.95
CA ALA A 117 -13.90 -1.24 -7.57
C ALA A 117 -12.93 -1.03 -8.75
N MET A 118 -11.69 -0.69 -8.40
CA MET A 118 -10.57 -0.62 -9.34
C MET A 118 -9.42 -1.46 -8.81
N LEU A 119 -8.85 -2.29 -9.67
CA LEU A 119 -7.66 -3.08 -9.38
C LEU A 119 -6.50 -2.62 -10.25
N ILE A 120 -5.32 -2.54 -9.65
CA ILE A 120 -4.06 -2.51 -10.38
C ILE A 120 -3.52 -3.93 -10.36
N VAL A 121 -3.28 -4.50 -11.53
CA VAL A 121 -2.80 -5.88 -11.66
C VAL A 121 -1.49 -5.95 -12.44
N GLU A 122 -0.69 -6.95 -12.11
CA GLU A 122 0.58 -7.25 -12.79
C GLU A 122 0.64 -8.74 -13.10
N THR A 123 0.87 -9.09 -14.35
CA THR A 123 0.95 -10.47 -14.86
C THR A 123 2.19 -10.64 -15.73
N GLN A 124 2.62 -11.88 -15.95
CA GLN A 124 3.82 -12.17 -16.75
C GLN A 124 3.66 -11.73 -18.20
N ASP A 125 2.46 -11.90 -18.77
CA ASP A 125 2.14 -11.65 -20.18
C ASP A 125 0.64 -11.39 -20.38
N ALA A 126 0.25 -11.03 -21.60
CA ALA A 126 -1.16 -10.78 -21.94
C ALA A 126 -2.06 -12.04 -21.83
N PRO A 127 -1.63 -13.26 -22.17
CA PRO A 127 -2.39 -14.47 -21.88
C PRO A 127 -2.64 -14.69 -20.39
N ALA A 128 -1.67 -14.37 -19.51
CA ALA A 128 -1.87 -14.45 -18.07
C ALA A 128 -2.87 -13.41 -17.57
N LEU A 129 -2.88 -12.20 -18.17
CA LEU A 129 -3.88 -11.19 -17.87
C LEU A 129 -5.30 -11.68 -18.26
N SER A 130 -5.45 -12.28 -19.44
CA SER A 130 -6.74 -12.85 -19.85
C SER A 130 -7.24 -13.91 -18.86
N ARG A 131 -6.37 -14.85 -18.47
CA ARG A 131 -6.72 -15.86 -17.45
C ARG A 131 -7.10 -15.25 -16.10
N LEU A 132 -6.45 -14.17 -15.69
CA LEU A 132 -6.81 -13.45 -14.48
C LEU A 132 -8.22 -12.83 -14.57
N VAL A 133 -8.55 -12.20 -15.70
CA VAL A 133 -9.88 -11.64 -15.97
C VAL A 133 -10.95 -12.72 -15.94
N ASP A 134 -10.69 -13.88 -16.58
CA ASP A 134 -11.62 -15.02 -16.56
C ASP A 134 -11.85 -15.54 -15.13
N ARG A 135 -10.79 -15.67 -14.34
CA ARG A 135 -10.88 -16.06 -12.92
C ARG A 135 -11.69 -15.07 -12.10
N LEU A 136 -11.49 -13.77 -12.29
CA LEU A 136 -12.24 -12.73 -11.62
C LEU A 136 -13.73 -12.76 -12.01
N SER A 137 -14.02 -12.94 -13.30
CA SER A 137 -15.39 -13.04 -13.81
C SER A 137 -16.16 -14.24 -13.23
N ALA A 138 -15.45 -15.31 -12.88
CA ALA A 138 -16.02 -16.49 -12.25
C ALA A 138 -16.31 -16.31 -10.73
N VAL A 139 -15.84 -15.22 -10.11
CA VAL A 139 -16.09 -14.96 -8.68
C VAL A 139 -17.55 -14.55 -8.48
N PRO A 140 -18.34 -15.27 -7.64
CA PRO A 140 -19.72 -14.91 -7.38
C PRO A 140 -19.84 -13.46 -6.83
N GLY A 141 -20.70 -12.68 -7.48
CA GLY A 141 -20.92 -11.28 -7.14
C GLY A 141 -20.12 -10.27 -7.97
N VAL A 142 -19.11 -10.70 -8.71
CA VAL A 142 -18.46 -9.88 -9.75
C VAL A 142 -19.39 -9.76 -10.94
N GLY A 143 -19.52 -8.55 -11.46
CA GLY A 143 -20.30 -8.24 -12.65
C GLY A 143 -19.42 -8.01 -13.87
N GLU A 144 -19.57 -6.83 -14.45
CA GLU A 144 -18.79 -6.39 -15.59
C GLU A 144 -17.35 -6.05 -15.20
N ILE A 145 -16.39 -6.43 -16.02
CA ILE A 145 -14.98 -6.10 -15.87
C ILE A 145 -14.52 -5.40 -17.14
N GLU A 146 -14.05 -4.18 -16.99
CA GLU A 146 -13.39 -3.43 -18.04
C GLU A 146 -11.87 -3.47 -17.81
N THR A 147 -11.11 -3.81 -18.85
CA THR A 147 -9.66 -4.00 -18.77
C THR A 147 -8.94 -2.92 -19.58
N ALA A 148 -8.10 -2.14 -18.94
CA ALA A 148 -7.26 -1.12 -19.58
C ALA A 148 -5.77 -1.45 -19.34
N PRO A 149 -5.06 -2.02 -20.33
CA PRO A 149 -3.62 -2.25 -20.25
C PRO A 149 -2.86 -0.93 -20.07
N ILE A 150 -1.86 -0.92 -19.19
CA ILE A 150 -0.98 0.24 -19.00
C ILE A 150 0.11 0.16 -20.05
N LEU A 151 0.13 1.14 -20.97
CA LEU A 151 1.09 1.19 -22.06
C LEU A 151 2.40 1.86 -21.66
N ALA A 152 2.36 2.81 -20.74
CA ALA A 152 3.53 3.51 -20.22
C ALA A 152 3.28 4.05 -18.81
N GLU A 153 4.29 4.07 -17.98
CA GLU A 153 4.29 4.76 -16.69
C GLU A 153 5.20 5.99 -16.75
N SER A 154 4.67 7.13 -16.35
CA SER A 154 5.49 8.30 -16.04
C SER A 154 5.45 8.52 -14.53
N ALA A 155 6.62 8.48 -13.88
CA ALA A 155 6.71 8.89 -12.48
C ALA A 155 6.41 10.39 -12.40
N GLY A 156 5.38 10.75 -11.66
CA GLY A 156 5.21 12.13 -11.23
C GLY A 156 6.41 12.50 -10.37
N SER A 157 7.08 13.60 -10.70
CA SER A 157 8.13 14.17 -9.84
C SER A 157 7.50 14.57 -8.51
N SER A 158 7.89 13.88 -7.42
CA SER A 158 7.60 14.28 -6.04
C SER A 158 8.59 15.35 -5.62
#